data_b2fe534de97ccb6e3be8fa2edfed7569
#
_entry.id   b2fe534de97ccb6e3be8fa2edfed7569
#
_cell.length_a   1.000
_cell.length_b   1.000
_cell.length_c   1.000
_cell.angle_alpha   90.00
_cell.angle_beta   90.00
_cell.angle_gamma   90.00
#
_symmetry.space_group_name_H-M   'P 1'
#
loop_
_entity.id
_entity.type
_entity.pdbx_description
1 polymer ?
#
loop_
_entity_poly.entity_id
_entity_poly.type
_entity_poly.pdbx_seq_one_letter_code
_entity_poly.pdbx_strand_id
1 'polypeptide(L)'
;MSTYYNPVRVTLAPGCAGALPERLGKLAVEDSRVLLVVRDAALLDMPALAGLADRWDVHSLVYAESLPTLSQLLALHNQLQPFAPRAIVGVGGGSVLDVAKSLASLLHQPLGGLDALRAILHSREFPAGAIPWIGLPTTAGTGSEVTCWATLWDPDQGAKWSLENPRNYAYAALVDAELLAGIPLGLATTTGLDAAAHAIESYWARAANPIS
;
A
#
# COMPACT_ATOMS: atom_id res chain seq x y z
N MET A 1 27.92 -4.06 12.72
CA MET A 1 27.20 -2.81 12.95
C MET A 1 25.88 -2.93 12.18
N SER A 2 24.74 -2.95 12.86
CA SER A 2 23.43 -3.04 12.22
C SER A 2 22.87 -1.61 12.03
N THR A 3 22.35 -1.32 10.84
CA THR A 3 21.71 -0.03 10.55
C THR A 3 20.23 -0.27 10.36
N TYR A 4 19.40 0.41 11.16
CA TYR A 4 17.95 0.45 10.93
C TYR A 4 17.59 1.67 10.09
N TYR A 5 16.76 1.46 9.08
CA TYR A 5 16.26 2.53 8.23
C TYR A 5 14.79 2.32 7.92
N ASN A 6 13.93 3.24 8.30
CA ASN A 6 12.55 3.33 7.87
C ASN A 6 12.18 4.79 7.62
N PRO A 7 11.95 5.22 6.38
CA PRO A 7 11.68 6.61 6.04
C PRO A 7 10.23 7.03 6.24
N VAL A 8 9.33 6.11 6.60
CA VAL A 8 7.89 6.36 6.69
C VAL A 8 7.56 7.29 7.86
N ARG A 9 6.80 8.34 7.60
CA ARG A 9 6.27 9.23 8.63
C ARG A 9 5.01 8.63 9.24
N VAL A 10 5.16 7.91 10.33
CA VAL A 10 4.04 7.25 11.01
C VAL A 10 3.36 8.23 11.96
N THR A 11 2.03 8.34 11.85
CA THR A 11 1.18 9.00 12.84
C THR A 11 0.24 7.93 13.41
N LEU A 12 0.28 7.71 14.73
CA LEU A 12 -0.54 6.73 15.43
C LEU A 12 -1.38 7.49 16.47
N ALA A 13 -2.64 7.71 16.17
CA ALA A 13 -3.60 8.34 17.09
C ALA A 13 -5.04 8.10 16.61
N PRO A 14 -6.04 8.04 17.52
CA PRO A 14 -7.45 8.07 17.12
C PRO A 14 -7.76 9.32 16.30
N GLY A 15 -8.53 9.18 15.22
CA GLY A 15 -8.92 10.27 14.33
C GLY A 15 -7.80 10.84 13.44
N CYS A 16 -6.58 10.24 13.44
CA CYS A 16 -5.46 10.77 12.66
C CYS A 16 -5.66 10.66 11.14
N ALA A 17 -6.60 9.85 10.66
CA ALA A 17 -7.01 9.82 9.25
C ALA A 17 -7.44 11.22 8.75
N GLY A 18 -8.00 12.07 9.63
CA GLY A 18 -8.35 13.46 9.33
C GLY A 18 -7.17 14.35 8.88
N ALA A 19 -5.92 13.93 9.13
CA ALA A 19 -4.73 14.62 8.64
C ALA A 19 -4.40 14.32 7.17
N LEU A 20 -5.12 13.41 6.51
CA LEU A 20 -4.84 12.99 5.14
C LEU A 20 -4.80 14.16 4.14
N PRO A 21 -5.76 15.11 4.11
CA PRO A 21 -5.71 16.23 3.17
C PRO A 21 -4.46 17.11 3.36
N GLU A 22 -4.03 17.31 4.60
CA GLU A 22 -2.79 18.06 4.90
C GLU A 22 -1.55 17.31 4.39
N ARG A 23 -1.48 15.99 4.65
CA ARG A 23 -0.35 15.15 4.19
C ARG A 23 -0.28 15.07 2.69
N LEU A 24 -1.43 14.93 2.03
CA LEU A 24 -1.53 14.90 0.57
C LEU A 24 -1.09 16.23 -0.06
N GLY A 25 -1.49 17.36 0.52
CA GLY A 25 -1.05 18.68 0.07
C GLY A 25 0.45 18.91 0.20
N LYS A 26 1.13 18.23 1.14
CA LYS A 26 2.60 18.29 1.30
C LYS A 26 3.37 17.48 0.23
N LEU A 27 2.72 16.65 -0.53
CA LEU A 27 3.31 15.98 -1.68
C LEU A 27 3.53 16.96 -2.84
N ALA A 28 3.19 18.24 -2.65
CA ALA A 28 3.43 19.37 -3.55
C ALA A 28 2.98 19.09 -4.99
N VAL A 29 1.81 18.55 -5.11
CA VAL A 29 1.30 18.08 -6.38
C VAL A 29 0.75 19.27 -7.15
N GLU A 30 1.51 19.82 -8.06
CA GLU A 30 1.04 20.83 -9.01
C GLU A 30 -0.07 20.25 -9.91
N ASP A 31 0.04 18.96 -10.24
CA ASP A 31 -0.99 18.19 -10.93
C ASP A 31 -1.87 17.47 -9.90
N SER A 32 -3.15 17.75 -9.93
CA SER A 32 -4.12 17.36 -8.91
C SER A 32 -4.60 15.91 -8.99
N ARG A 33 -4.06 15.04 -9.84
CA ARG A 33 -4.55 13.65 -10.01
C ARG A 33 -4.14 12.75 -8.87
N VAL A 34 -5.12 12.19 -8.17
CA VAL A 34 -4.97 11.30 -7.02
C VAL A 34 -5.72 9.99 -7.23
N LEU A 35 -5.04 8.88 -7.07
CA LEU A 35 -5.66 7.56 -7.06
C LEU A 35 -5.97 7.13 -5.62
N LEU A 36 -7.23 6.87 -5.31
CA LEU A 36 -7.65 6.21 -4.09
C LEU A 36 -7.81 4.72 -4.33
N VAL A 37 -7.13 3.89 -3.55
CA VAL A 37 -7.31 2.43 -3.54
C VAL A 37 -7.93 2.06 -2.20
N VAL A 38 -9.19 1.63 -2.22
CA VAL A 38 -9.94 1.34 -1.00
C VAL A 38 -10.42 -0.11 -0.97
N ARG A 39 -10.58 -0.69 0.22
CA ARG A 39 -11.10 -2.05 0.40
C ARG A 39 -12.57 -2.16 0.04
N ASP A 40 -13.35 -1.16 0.41
CA ASP A 40 -14.80 -1.14 0.31
C ASP A 40 -15.27 0.26 -0.11
N ALA A 41 -16.33 0.33 -0.90
CA ALA A 41 -16.90 1.59 -1.36
C ALA A 41 -17.41 2.47 -0.19
N ALA A 42 -17.87 1.86 0.92
CA ALA A 42 -18.30 2.58 2.10
C ALA A 42 -17.18 3.42 2.74
N LEU A 43 -15.91 3.06 2.52
CA LEU A 43 -14.78 3.88 2.99
C LEU A 43 -14.68 5.23 2.27
N LEU A 44 -15.25 5.37 1.07
CA LEU A 44 -15.24 6.63 0.33
C LEU A 44 -16.05 7.73 1.03
N ASP A 45 -17.03 7.34 1.85
CA ASP A 45 -17.86 8.25 2.64
C ASP A 45 -17.21 8.71 3.95
N MET A 46 -15.99 8.22 4.24
CA MET A 46 -15.25 8.68 5.42
C MET A 46 -14.95 10.18 5.33
N PRO A 47 -15.08 10.92 6.45
CA PRO A 47 -14.77 12.37 6.46
C PRO A 47 -13.38 12.71 5.92
N ALA A 48 -12.39 11.84 6.12
CA ALA A 48 -11.03 12.02 5.60
C ALA A 48 -10.93 11.90 4.08
N LEU A 49 -11.85 11.19 3.42
CA LEU A 49 -11.86 10.94 1.97
C LEU A 49 -12.91 11.77 1.23
N ALA A 50 -14.07 12.00 1.84
CA ALA A 50 -15.23 12.61 1.21
C ALA A 50 -14.94 14.01 0.61
N GLY A 51 -14.07 14.81 1.23
CA GLY A 51 -13.71 16.15 0.76
C GLY A 51 -12.51 16.19 -0.19
N LEU A 52 -11.90 15.07 -0.54
CA LEU A 52 -10.71 15.09 -1.40
C LEU A 52 -11.03 15.53 -2.83
N ALA A 53 -12.20 15.16 -3.36
CA ALA A 53 -12.63 15.54 -4.71
C ALA A 53 -12.89 17.04 -4.87
N ASP A 54 -13.04 17.79 -3.79
CA ASP A 54 -13.16 19.27 -3.83
C ASP A 54 -11.81 19.94 -4.17
N ARG A 55 -10.70 19.22 -4.00
CA ARG A 55 -9.34 19.76 -4.13
C ARG A 55 -8.48 19.05 -5.17
N TRP A 56 -8.82 17.80 -5.52
CA TRP A 56 -8.04 16.96 -6.42
C TRP A 56 -8.94 16.25 -7.42
N ASP A 57 -8.38 15.94 -8.60
CA ASP A 57 -9.01 15.03 -9.56
C ASP A 57 -8.83 13.60 -9.05
N VAL A 58 -9.86 13.07 -8.38
CA VAL A 58 -9.80 11.80 -7.65
C VAL A 58 -10.39 10.67 -8.47
N HIS A 59 -9.56 9.66 -8.75
CA HIS A 59 -10.03 8.38 -9.26
C HIS A 59 -10.06 7.34 -8.15
N SER A 60 -11.20 6.70 -7.93
CA SER A 60 -11.38 5.71 -6.87
C SER A 60 -11.38 4.30 -7.44
N LEU A 61 -10.54 3.43 -6.88
CA LEU A 61 -10.46 2.01 -7.14
C LEU A 61 -10.91 1.24 -5.90
N VAL A 62 -12.01 0.49 -6.00
CA VAL A 62 -12.41 -0.46 -4.95
C VAL A 62 -11.74 -1.80 -5.25
N TYR A 63 -10.89 -2.25 -4.32
CA TYR A 63 -10.18 -3.52 -4.42
C TYR A 63 -10.60 -4.46 -3.29
N ALA A 64 -11.56 -5.34 -3.57
CA ALA A 64 -12.18 -6.23 -2.59
C ALA A 64 -11.49 -7.59 -2.44
N GLU A 65 -10.51 -7.91 -3.29
CA GLU A 65 -9.83 -9.19 -3.29
C GLU A 65 -8.84 -9.34 -2.12
N SER A 66 -8.69 -10.55 -1.61
CA SER A 66 -7.80 -10.83 -0.48
C SER A 66 -6.38 -11.25 -0.90
N LEU A 67 -6.23 -11.75 -2.12
CA LEU A 67 -4.96 -12.25 -2.65
C LEU A 67 -4.68 -11.55 -3.99
N PRO A 68 -3.91 -10.46 -3.99
CA PRO A 68 -3.57 -9.75 -5.22
C PRO A 68 -2.79 -10.67 -6.18
N THR A 69 -3.29 -10.82 -7.41
CA THR A 69 -2.61 -11.61 -8.44
C THR A 69 -1.88 -10.73 -9.45
N LEU A 70 -0.86 -11.30 -10.12
CA LEU A 70 -0.14 -10.59 -11.19
C LEU A 70 -1.06 -10.19 -12.34
N SER A 71 -2.00 -11.06 -12.72
CA SER A 71 -2.95 -10.77 -13.79
C SER A 71 -3.92 -9.65 -13.43
N GLN A 72 -4.42 -9.63 -12.19
CA GLN A 72 -5.24 -8.51 -11.71
C GLN A 72 -4.44 -7.21 -11.67
N LEU A 73 -3.21 -7.24 -11.15
CA LEU A 73 -2.35 -6.06 -11.10
C LEU A 73 -2.07 -5.51 -12.51
N LEU A 74 -1.78 -6.37 -13.49
CA LEU A 74 -1.57 -5.96 -14.87
C LEU A 74 -2.82 -5.33 -15.49
N ALA A 75 -4.00 -5.90 -15.22
CA ALA A 75 -5.26 -5.33 -15.68
C ALA A 75 -5.52 -3.94 -15.08
N LEU A 76 -5.31 -3.78 -13.77
CA LEU A 76 -5.42 -2.49 -13.08
C LEU A 76 -4.39 -1.48 -13.59
N HIS A 77 -3.15 -1.91 -13.80
CA HIS A 77 -2.11 -1.07 -14.38
C HIS A 77 -2.54 -0.52 -15.75
N ASN A 78 -2.99 -1.38 -16.66
CA ASN A 78 -3.41 -0.96 -18.01
C ASN A 78 -4.61 -0.02 -17.97
N GLN A 79 -5.54 -0.25 -17.07
CA GLN A 79 -6.72 0.61 -16.87
C GLN A 79 -6.35 2.00 -16.33
N LEU A 80 -5.41 2.05 -15.38
CA LEU A 80 -5.10 3.25 -14.61
C LEU A 80 -3.93 4.05 -15.17
N GLN A 81 -3.09 3.45 -15.99
CA GLN A 81 -1.93 4.10 -16.58
C GLN A 81 -2.28 5.40 -17.35
N PRO A 82 -3.40 5.48 -18.13
CA PRO A 82 -3.79 6.72 -18.78
C PRO A 82 -4.21 7.84 -17.81
N PHE A 83 -4.69 7.48 -16.61
CA PHE A 83 -5.00 8.48 -15.57
C PHE A 83 -3.73 9.15 -15.05
N ALA A 84 -2.61 8.45 -15.03
CA ALA A 84 -1.29 8.93 -14.63
C ALA A 84 -1.31 9.69 -13.28
N PRO A 85 -1.69 9.05 -12.15
CA PRO A 85 -1.81 9.73 -10.86
C PRO A 85 -0.46 10.26 -10.40
N ARG A 86 -0.49 11.37 -9.66
CA ARG A 86 0.70 11.98 -9.04
C ARG A 86 0.86 11.59 -7.56
N ALA A 87 -0.20 11.08 -6.96
CA ALA A 87 -0.18 10.50 -5.63
C ALA A 87 -1.16 9.34 -5.54
N ILE A 88 -0.89 8.39 -4.66
CA ILE A 88 -1.77 7.26 -4.37
C ILE A 88 -2.09 7.25 -2.88
N VAL A 89 -3.34 6.98 -2.54
CA VAL A 89 -3.79 6.76 -1.16
C VAL A 89 -4.36 5.36 -1.07
N GLY A 90 -3.80 4.52 -0.21
CA GLY A 90 -4.29 3.17 0.07
C GLY A 90 -5.02 3.15 1.41
N VAL A 91 -6.30 2.73 1.42
CA VAL A 91 -7.13 2.58 2.63
C VAL A 91 -7.66 1.17 2.71
N GLY A 92 -7.07 0.34 3.56
CA GLY A 92 -7.44 -1.06 3.65
C GLY A 92 -6.45 -1.92 4.42
N GLY A 93 -6.66 -3.22 4.39
CA GLY A 93 -5.70 -4.20 4.92
C GLY A 93 -4.50 -4.40 3.99
N GLY A 94 -3.61 -5.35 4.33
CA GLY A 94 -2.38 -5.62 3.61
C GLY A 94 -2.57 -5.77 2.09
N SER A 95 -3.59 -6.49 1.62
CA SER A 95 -3.85 -6.69 0.18
C SER A 95 -4.10 -5.39 -0.57
N VAL A 96 -4.87 -4.46 0.00
CA VAL A 96 -5.13 -3.15 -0.59
C VAL A 96 -3.86 -2.30 -0.62
N LEU A 97 -3.11 -2.30 0.48
CA LEU A 97 -1.86 -1.56 0.58
C LEU A 97 -0.80 -2.14 -0.36
N ASP A 98 -0.77 -3.46 -0.56
CA ASP A 98 0.13 -4.11 -1.51
C ASP A 98 -0.22 -3.76 -2.97
N VAL A 99 -1.52 -3.66 -3.32
CA VAL A 99 -1.94 -3.16 -4.63
C VAL A 99 -1.57 -1.70 -4.81
N ALA A 100 -1.85 -0.84 -3.81
CA ALA A 100 -1.48 0.58 -3.87
C ALA A 100 0.03 0.77 -4.07
N LYS A 101 0.84 0.01 -3.33
CA LYS A 101 2.30 -0.02 -3.44
C LYS A 101 2.78 -0.49 -4.81
N SER A 102 2.18 -1.56 -5.32
CA SER A 102 2.53 -2.12 -6.62
C SER A 102 2.23 -1.13 -7.75
N LEU A 103 1.06 -0.50 -7.71
CA LEU A 103 0.70 0.56 -8.63
C LEU A 103 1.64 1.78 -8.51
N ALA A 104 2.02 2.17 -7.29
CA ALA A 104 2.98 3.24 -7.05
C ALA A 104 4.34 2.98 -7.71
N SER A 105 4.79 1.74 -7.73
CA SER A 105 6.04 1.34 -8.37
C SER A 105 5.98 1.25 -9.90
N LEU A 106 4.80 0.97 -10.47
CA LEU A 106 4.70 0.52 -11.86
C LEU A 106 3.93 1.47 -12.79
N LEU A 107 3.01 2.30 -12.27
CA LEU A 107 2.10 3.12 -13.11
C LEU A 107 2.77 4.22 -13.95
N HIS A 108 4.01 4.58 -13.62
CA HIS A 108 4.70 5.65 -14.35
C HIS A 108 5.28 5.22 -15.71
N GLN A 109 5.14 3.95 -16.08
CA GLN A 109 5.58 3.42 -17.37
C GLN A 109 4.66 2.31 -17.87
N PRO A 110 4.58 2.07 -19.19
CA PRO A 110 3.85 0.95 -19.73
C PRO A 110 4.52 -0.37 -19.38
N LEU A 111 3.71 -1.40 -19.12
CA LEU A 111 4.15 -2.78 -18.94
C LEU A 111 3.90 -3.56 -20.24
N GLY A 112 4.89 -4.34 -20.68
CA GLY A 112 4.81 -5.16 -21.89
C GLY A 112 4.02 -6.47 -21.75
N GLY A 113 3.23 -6.63 -20.67
CA GLY A 113 2.43 -7.82 -20.38
C GLY A 113 2.90 -8.58 -19.14
N LEU A 114 2.31 -9.77 -18.93
CA LEU A 114 2.52 -10.55 -17.72
C LEU A 114 3.97 -11.05 -17.58
N ASP A 115 4.58 -11.46 -18.67
CA ASP A 115 5.98 -11.94 -18.66
C ASP A 115 6.97 -10.80 -18.37
N ALA A 116 6.70 -9.58 -18.85
CA ALA A 116 7.49 -8.41 -18.50
C ALA A 116 7.36 -8.10 -17.01
N LEU A 117 6.15 -8.21 -16.43
CA LEU A 117 5.93 -8.04 -15.00
C LEU A 117 6.68 -9.09 -14.18
N ARG A 118 6.62 -10.36 -14.60
CA ARG A 118 7.39 -11.46 -13.97
C ARG A 118 8.90 -11.18 -14.02
N ALA A 119 9.40 -10.72 -15.17
CA ALA A 119 10.81 -10.38 -15.33
C ALA A 119 11.27 -9.28 -14.38
N ILE A 120 10.48 -8.20 -14.21
CA ILE A 120 10.73 -7.11 -13.27
C ILE A 120 10.80 -7.66 -11.83
N LEU A 121 9.83 -8.49 -11.43
CA LEU A 121 9.79 -9.06 -10.08
C LEU A 121 10.98 -10.02 -9.82
N HIS A 122 11.39 -10.78 -10.84
CA HIS A 122 12.51 -11.70 -10.73
C HIS A 122 13.86 -10.96 -10.64
N SER A 123 14.07 -9.98 -11.51
CA SER A 123 15.32 -9.20 -11.52
C SER A 123 15.43 -8.20 -10.37
N ARG A 124 14.29 -7.80 -9.79
CA ARG A 124 14.16 -6.69 -8.82
C ARG A 124 14.66 -5.35 -9.39
N GLU A 125 14.74 -5.24 -10.70
CA GLU A 125 15.10 -4.01 -11.41
C GLU A 125 13.83 -3.20 -11.70
N PHE A 126 13.45 -2.37 -10.75
CA PHE A 126 12.30 -1.49 -10.91
C PHE A 126 12.67 -0.25 -11.69
N PRO A 127 11.73 0.26 -12.49
CA PRO A 127 11.88 1.51 -13.20
C PRO A 127 12.31 2.65 -12.28
N ALA A 128 12.96 3.66 -12.84
CA ALA A 128 13.37 4.82 -12.07
C ALA A 128 12.15 5.62 -11.60
N GLY A 129 12.09 5.89 -10.29
CA GLY A 129 11.00 6.62 -9.67
C GLY A 129 9.93 5.70 -9.06
N ALA A 130 9.08 6.29 -8.25
CA ALA A 130 7.84 5.71 -7.74
C ALA A 130 6.88 6.87 -7.49
N ILE A 131 5.58 6.63 -7.68
CA ILE A 131 4.55 7.60 -7.32
C ILE A 131 4.49 7.65 -5.78
N PRO A 132 4.56 8.82 -5.14
CA PRO A 132 4.44 8.91 -3.70
C PRO A 132 3.06 8.41 -3.24
N TRP A 133 3.03 7.68 -2.11
CA TRP A 133 1.79 7.13 -1.61
C TRP A 133 1.66 7.29 -0.09
N ILE A 134 0.41 7.29 0.38
CA ILE A 134 0.04 7.37 1.80
C ILE A 134 -0.78 6.13 2.14
N GLY A 135 -0.44 5.47 3.25
CA GLY A 135 -1.15 4.29 3.74
C GLY A 135 -2.04 4.60 4.95
N LEU A 136 -3.29 4.13 4.88
CA LEU A 136 -4.24 4.11 5.99
C LEU A 136 -4.65 2.65 6.23
N PRO A 137 -3.96 1.92 7.13
CA PRO A 137 -4.30 0.53 7.41
C PRO A 137 -5.65 0.43 8.13
N THR A 138 -6.47 -0.55 7.72
CA THR A 138 -7.74 -0.89 8.39
C THR A 138 -7.66 -2.24 9.11
N THR A 139 -6.47 -2.84 9.18
CA THR A 139 -6.18 -4.07 9.93
C THR A 139 -4.86 -3.90 10.67
N ALA A 140 -4.74 -4.50 11.85
CA ALA A 140 -3.50 -4.52 12.62
C ALA A 140 -2.83 -5.90 12.46
N GLY A 141 -1.86 -6.04 11.58
CA GLY A 141 -1.21 -7.33 11.31
C GLY A 141 0.04 -7.18 10.46
N THR A 142 -0.15 -6.96 9.18
CA THR A 142 0.92 -7.06 8.17
C THR A 142 2.00 -5.98 8.28
N GLY A 143 1.69 -4.81 8.83
CA GLY A 143 2.61 -3.65 8.80
C GLY A 143 2.93 -3.18 7.38
N SER A 144 2.09 -3.50 6.39
CA SER A 144 2.35 -3.17 4.99
C SER A 144 2.55 -1.68 4.75
N GLU A 145 1.94 -0.80 5.56
CA GLU A 145 2.07 0.66 5.50
C GLU A 145 3.47 1.17 5.81
N VAL A 146 4.29 0.36 6.48
CA VAL A 146 5.66 0.74 6.87
C VAL A 146 6.74 -0.07 6.16
N THR A 147 6.39 -0.89 5.19
CA THR A 147 7.35 -1.69 4.40
C THR A 147 7.41 -1.26 2.94
N CYS A 148 8.49 -1.59 2.25
CA CYS A 148 8.65 -1.40 0.81
C CYS A 148 8.25 -2.64 0.00
N TRP A 149 7.75 -3.69 0.65
CA TRP A 149 7.39 -4.95 0.02
C TRP A 149 5.89 -5.05 -0.23
N ALA A 150 5.52 -5.66 -1.35
CA ALA A 150 4.15 -6.06 -1.65
C ALA A 150 4.13 -7.53 -2.07
N THR A 151 3.12 -8.26 -1.60
CA THR A 151 2.91 -9.67 -1.95
C THR A 151 1.96 -9.78 -3.11
N LEU A 152 2.37 -10.53 -4.14
CA LEU A 152 1.60 -10.80 -5.35
C LEU A 152 1.58 -12.30 -5.63
N TRP A 153 0.45 -12.82 -6.07
CA TRP A 153 0.28 -14.23 -6.39
C TRP A 153 0.29 -14.44 -7.90
N ASP A 154 0.90 -15.53 -8.32
CA ASP A 154 0.88 -16.00 -9.71
C ASP A 154 0.26 -17.41 -9.74
N PRO A 155 -1.07 -17.53 -9.86
CA PRO A 155 -1.73 -18.82 -9.89
C PRO A 155 -1.29 -19.69 -11.06
N ASP A 156 -0.91 -19.09 -12.20
CA ASP A 156 -0.48 -19.81 -13.40
C ASP A 156 0.82 -20.58 -13.16
N GLN A 157 1.69 -20.05 -12.30
CA GLN A 157 2.96 -20.68 -11.93
C GLN A 157 2.93 -21.32 -10.54
N GLY A 158 1.81 -21.25 -9.82
CA GLY A 158 1.71 -21.69 -8.42
C GLY A 158 2.71 -20.96 -7.51
N ALA A 159 3.04 -19.70 -7.81
CA ALA A 159 4.11 -18.96 -7.16
C ALA A 159 3.59 -17.75 -6.36
N LYS A 160 4.34 -17.38 -5.33
CA LYS A 160 4.20 -16.14 -4.58
C LYS A 160 5.40 -15.25 -4.87
N TRP A 161 5.15 -14.03 -5.33
CA TRP A 161 6.16 -13.05 -5.65
C TRP A 161 6.17 -11.92 -4.64
N SER A 162 7.36 -11.40 -4.37
CA SER A 162 7.52 -10.16 -3.59
C SER A 162 7.99 -9.05 -4.51
N LEU A 163 7.18 -7.99 -4.63
CA LEU A 163 7.65 -6.73 -5.18
C LEU A 163 8.43 -6.04 -4.06
N GLU A 164 9.75 -5.98 -4.21
CA GLU A 164 10.66 -5.35 -3.25
C GLU A 164 11.36 -4.16 -3.91
N ASN A 165 10.81 -2.98 -3.71
CA ASN A 165 11.37 -1.75 -4.25
C ASN A 165 11.72 -0.77 -3.13
N PRO A 166 13.01 -0.53 -2.83
CA PRO A 166 13.43 0.37 -1.74
C PRO A 166 12.92 1.81 -1.86
N ARG A 167 12.46 2.23 -3.06
CA ARG A 167 11.86 3.56 -3.28
C ARG A 167 10.36 3.59 -2.97
N ASN A 168 9.78 2.44 -2.63
CA ASN A 168 8.34 2.26 -2.47
C ASN A 168 7.85 2.32 -1.01
N TYR A 169 8.65 2.88 -0.13
CA TYR A 169 8.15 3.22 1.21
C TYR A 169 7.07 4.29 1.11
N ALA A 170 6.03 4.20 1.97
CA ALA A 170 5.02 5.23 2.05
C ALA A 170 5.65 6.59 2.43
N TYR A 171 5.14 7.66 1.85
CA TYR A 171 5.46 9.02 2.31
C TYR A 171 4.98 9.23 3.74
N ALA A 172 3.79 8.71 4.06
CA ALA A 172 3.23 8.71 5.41
C ALA A 172 2.34 7.49 5.62
N ALA A 173 2.25 7.05 6.87
CA ALA A 173 1.27 6.08 7.35
C ALA A 173 0.42 6.73 8.45
N LEU A 174 -0.91 6.75 8.25
CA LEU A 174 -1.87 7.25 9.22
C LEU A 174 -2.55 6.03 9.87
N VAL A 175 -2.03 5.62 11.02
CA VAL A 175 -2.49 4.43 11.75
C VAL A 175 -3.56 4.87 12.74
N ASP A 176 -4.81 4.80 12.30
CA ASP A 176 -5.97 5.29 13.03
C ASP A 176 -6.76 4.12 13.60
N ALA A 177 -6.80 4.03 14.93
CA ALA A 177 -7.50 2.94 15.60
C ALA A 177 -9.03 2.96 15.33
N GLU A 178 -9.60 4.11 14.95
CA GLU A 178 -11.03 4.19 14.62
C GLU A 178 -11.36 3.45 13.33
N LEU A 179 -10.41 3.32 12.39
CA LEU A 179 -10.58 2.54 11.16
C LEU A 179 -10.63 1.03 11.40
N LEU A 180 -10.15 0.59 12.57
CA LEU A 180 -10.12 -0.81 12.96
C LEU A 180 -11.33 -1.20 13.83
N ALA A 181 -12.08 -0.23 14.37
CA ALA A 181 -13.13 -0.48 15.34
C ALA A 181 -14.28 -1.37 14.81
N GLY A 182 -14.50 -1.39 13.49
CA GLY A 182 -15.58 -2.16 12.84
C GLY A 182 -15.17 -3.51 12.26
N ILE A 183 -13.91 -3.96 12.40
CA ILE A 183 -13.48 -5.22 11.78
C ILE A 183 -14.06 -6.43 12.51
N PRO A 184 -14.48 -7.50 11.78
CA PRO A 184 -14.98 -8.72 12.38
C PRO A 184 -13.97 -9.37 13.34
N LEU A 185 -14.42 -9.91 14.46
CA LEU A 185 -13.53 -10.51 15.48
C LEU A 185 -12.60 -11.58 14.89
N GLY A 186 -13.08 -12.42 13.98
CA GLY A 186 -12.24 -13.42 13.30
C GLY A 186 -11.07 -12.78 12.53
N LEU A 187 -11.33 -11.68 11.83
CA LEU A 187 -10.28 -10.95 11.11
C LEU A 187 -9.31 -10.27 12.10
N ALA A 188 -9.84 -9.63 13.16
CA ALA A 188 -9.01 -9.03 14.19
C ALA A 188 -8.07 -10.06 14.85
N THR A 189 -8.60 -11.26 15.16
CA THR A 189 -7.81 -12.34 15.74
C THR A 189 -6.72 -12.82 14.77
N THR A 190 -7.07 -13.08 13.51
CA THR A 190 -6.11 -13.58 12.52
C THR A 190 -4.98 -12.58 12.27
N THR A 191 -5.33 -11.30 12.09
CA THR A 191 -4.32 -10.25 11.86
C THR A 191 -3.50 -9.95 13.11
N GLY A 192 -4.09 -10.04 14.30
CA GLY A 192 -3.35 -9.92 15.57
C GLY A 192 -2.35 -11.06 15.78
N LEU A 193 -2.71 -12.30 15.40
CA LEU A 193 -1.77 -13.42 15.40
C LEU A 193 -0.66 -13.26 14.36
N ASP A 194 -0.95 -12.71 13.19
CA ASP A 194 0.02 -12.37 12.17
C ASP A 194 1.05 -11.34 12.70
N ALA A 195 0.58 -10.28 13.36
CA ALA A 195 1.46 -9.30 14.01
C ALA A 195 2.35 -9.95 15.09
N ALA A 196 1.79 -10.85 15.91
CA ALA A 196 2.56 -11.58 16.92
C ALA A 196 3.62 -12.49 16.29
N ALA A 197 3.26 -13.19 15.21
CA ALA A 197 4.21 -14.03 14.46
C ALA A 197 5.37 -13.20 13.90
N HIS A 198 5.08 -12.07 13.24
CA HIS A 198 6.10 -11.16 12.72
C HIS A 198 7.03 -10.63 13.82
N ALA A 199 6.48 -10.25 14.99
CA ALA A 199 7.28 -9.80 16.11
C ALA A 199 8.23 -10.89 16.62
N ILE A 200 7.76 -12.14 16.73
CA ILE A 200 8.57 -13.29 17.16
C ILE A 200 9.63 -13.61 16.10
N GLU A 201 9.25 -13.64 14.82
CA GLU A 201 10.19 -13.92 13.72
C GLU A 201 11.28 -12.85 13.61
N SER A 202 10.95 -11.58 13.81
CA SER A 202 11.93 -10.49 13.77
C SER A 202 12.96 -10.61 14.90
N TYR A 203 12.54 -11.11 16.07
CA TYR A 203 13.43 -11.29 17.24
C TYR A 203 14.49 -12.37 17.00
N TRP A 204 14.16 -13.48 16.38
CA TRP A 204 15.12 -14.56 16.13
C TRP A 204 15.66 -14.63 14.69
N ALA A 205 15.36 -13.64 13.86
CA ALA A 205 15.94 -13.53 12.53
C ALA A 205 17.47 -13.33 12.60
N ARG A 206 18.20 -13.86 11.61
CA ARG A 206 19.66 -13.67 11.54
C ARG A 206 20.10 -12.20 11.49
N ALA A 207 19.23 -11.33 10.94
CA ALA A 207 19.45 -9.89 10.84
C ALA A 207 18.83 -9.11 12.00
N ALA A 208 18.38 -9.79 13.08
CA ALA A 208 17.81 -9.14 14.24
C ALA A 208 18.74 -8.06 14.80
N ASN A 209 18.16 -6.98 15.25
CA ASN A 209 18.87 -5.84 15.83
C ASN A 209 18.05 -5.29 17.01
N PRO A 210 18.56 -4.33 17.81
CA PRO A 210 17.85 -3.84 18.99
C PRO A 210 16.49 -3.18 18.74
N ILE A 211 16.11 -2.97 17.48
CA ILE A 211 14.84 -2.34 17.09
C ILE A 211 13.84 -3.38 16.53
N SER A 212 14.34 -4.52 16.03
CA SER A 212 13.51 -5.61 15.49
C SER A 212 12.85 -6.47 16.52
#